data_1f0b901152887a8c261fe50cf06eb19b
#
_entry.id   1f0b901152887a8c261fe50cf06eb19b
#
_cell.length_a   1.000
_cell.length_b   1.000
_cell.length_c   1.000
_cell.angle_alpha   90.00
_cell.angle_beta   90.00
_cell.angle_gamma   90.00
#
_symmetry.space_group_name_H-M   'P 1'
#
loop_
_entity.id
_entity.type
_entity.pdbx_description
1 polymer ?
#
loop_
_entity_poly.entity_id
_entity_poly.type
_entity_poly.pdbx_seq_one_letter_code
_entity_poly.pdbx_strand_id
1 'polypeptide(L)'
;MTLTIRPFSAARCTRTLVLLGALFSLLCGASAQAQRMDWDGLTQLAQSRAAETFRANSDKLPAELASITYDQLRDIRFKPDQSLWRTDALPFEAQFFHLGLYQTEPVRIHELTPDGRVNHLPYRGADFDYGKNTFDPAPWGDLGHAGFRLHYPLNGQAYKDELVVFQGASYFRALGAGQQYGLSARGLAIDTVGGSGEEFPRFTEFWLQRPAAGATDVTVLALLESPRATGAYRFVIRPGQQTTTTVTARIFLRAGAAPVHTLGIAPLTSMFLSGENQPMASDFRPEVHDSDGLMMVSSEGEWLWRPLQRPKAVTVSSFAMQNPRGFGLMQRDRNFASYEDVEARYERRPSAWVKPLGDWGPGRVELVQLSAPDETHDNVVAYWVP
;
A
#
# COMPACT_ATOMS: atom_id res chain seq x y z
N MET A 1 -11.08 -50.93 -40.79
CA MET A 1 -10.45 -52.17 -41.27
C MET A 1 -9.59 -52.71 -40.13
N THR A 2 -10.14 -53.67 -39.46
CA THR A 2 -9.73 -54.91 -38.92
C THR A 2 -8.72 -54.98 -37.81
N LEU A 3 -9.24 -55.25 -36.69
CA LEU A 3 -8.79 -55.90 -35.45
C LEU A 3 -7.77 -57.06 -35.66
N THR A 4 -6.81 -57.26 -34.76
CA THR A 4 -6.47 -58.60 -34.25
C THR A 4 -5.81 -58.57 -32.87
N ILE A 5 -6.53 -59.12 -31.89
CA ILE A 5 -6.08 -59.51 -30.55
C ILE A 5 -5.56 -60.94 -30.59
N ARG A 6 -4.50 -61.23 -29.85
CA ARG A 6 -4.24 -62.57 -29.32
C ARG A 6 -3.56 -62.56 -27.94
N PRO A 7 -4.00 -63.41 -27.00
CA PRO A 7 -3.42 -63.54 -25.65
C PRO A 7 -2.59 -64.82 -25.56
N PHE A 8 -1.67 -64.87 -24.62
CA PHE A 8 -1.09 -66.11 -24.05
C PHE A 8 -0.60 -65.79 -22.65
N SER A 9 -1.19 -66.36 -21.68
CA SER A 9 -1.09 -67.65 -21.01
C SER A 9 -0.02 -67.68 -19.91
N ALA A 10 -0.48 -67.94 -18.70
CA ALA A 10 0.23 -68.05 -17.43
C ALA A 10 1.12 -69.31 -17.35
N ALA A 11 2.23 -69.18 -16.65
CA ALA A 11 2.86 -70.31 -15.98
C ALA A 11 3.40 -69.89 -14.62
N ARG A 12 2.91 -70.60 -13.61
CA ARG A 12 3.35 -70.54 -12.20
C ARG A 12 4.74 -71.17 -12.10
N CYS A 13 5.63 -70.61 -11.32
CA CYS A 13 6.63 -71.36 -10.61
C CYS A 13 7.04 -70.63 -9.30
N THR A 14 6.67 -71.29 -8.23
CA THR A 14 7.03 -71.03 -6.85
C THR A 14 8.51 -71.39 -6.61
N ARG A 15 9.28 -70.46 -6.03
CA ARG A 15 10.41 -70.83 -5.14
C ARG A 15 10.76 -69.70 -4.21
N THR A 16 10.59 -69.97 -2.93
CA THR A 16 10.99 -69.29 -1.75
C THR A 16 12.51 -69.04 -1.69
N LEU A 17 12.97 -67.82 -1.50
CA LEU A 17 14.28 -67.59 -0.92
C LEU A 17 14.24 -66.33 -0.05
N VAL A 18 14.50 -66.52 1.20
CA VAL A 18 14.73 -65.50 2.23
C VAL A 18 16.06 -64.81 1.95
N LEU A 19 16.07 -63.50 1.85
CA LEU A 19 17.29 -62.71 1.97
C LEU A 19 17.02 -61.37 2.59
N LEU A 20 17.71 -61.12 3.69
CA LEU A 20 17.83 -59.86 4.38
C LEU A 20 18.09 -58.70 3.40
N GLY A 21 17.20 -57.74 3.35
CA GLY A 21 17.41 -56.49 2.60
C GLY A 21 17.45 -55.32 3.56
N ALA A 22 18.59 -54.71 3.68
CA ALA A 22 18.84 -53.51 4.44
C ALA A 22 17.82 -52.40 4.10
N LEU A 23 17.11 -51.95 5.13
CA LEU A 23 16.28 -50.75 5.07
C LEU A 23 17.24 -49.54 4.95
N PHE A 24 17.51 -49.09 3.74
CA PHE A 24 18.13 -47.82 3.47
C PHE A 24 17.02 -46.79 3.59
N SER A 25 16.83 -46.28 4.80
CA SER A 25 16.00 -45.08 5.06
C SER A 25 16.65 -43.90 4.36
N LEU A 26 16.21 -43.57 3.16
CA LEU A 26 16.42 -42.25 2.57
C LEU A 26 15.66 -41.24 3.43
N LEU A 27 16.33 -40.75 4.45
CA LEU A 27 16.00 -39.47 5.05
C LEU A 27 16.23 -38.42 3.95
N CYS A 28 15.22 -38.16 3.14
CA CYS A 28 15.09 -36.89 2.44
C CYS A 28 14.97 -35.84 3.52
N GLY A 29 16.11 -35.34 4.00
CA GLY A 29 16.18 -34.07 4.69
C GLY A 29 15.62 -33.02 3.72
N ALA A 30 14.35 -32.73 3.85
CA ALA A 30 13.81 -31.48 3.32
C ALA A 30 14.59 -30.37 4.01
N SER A 31 15.70 -29.96 3.41
CA SER A 31 16.33 -28.69 3.71
C SER A 31 15.18 -27.69 3.57
N ALA A 32 14.74 -27.12 4.68
CA ALA A 32 13.85 -25.95 4.66
C ALA A 32 14.62 -24.90 3.85
N GLN A 33 14.37 -24.89 2.55
CA GLN A 33 14.95 -23.92 1.64
C GLN A 33 14.42 -22.59 2.13
N ALA A 34 15.31 -21.78 2.71
CA ALA A 34 14.92 -20.46 3.22
C ALA A 34 14.08 -19.77 2.14
N GLN A 35 12.85 -19.45 2.48
CA GLN A 35 11.91 -18.86 1.54
C GLN A 35 12.55 -17.60 0.97
N ARG A 36 12.87 -17.63 -0.31
CA ARG A 36 13.37 -16.46 -1.03
C ARG A 36 12.17 -15.72 -1.61
N MET A 37 12.22 -14.41 -1.52
CA MET A 37 11.21 -13.53 -2.10
C MET A 37 11.90 -12.56 -3.05
N ASP A 38 11.42 -12.52 -4.28
CA ASP A 38 11.76 -11.52 -5.28
C ASP A 38 10.50 -11.08 -6.02
N TRP A 39 10.68 -10.26 -7.05
CA TRP A 39 9.56 -9.75 -7.84
C TRP A 39 8.74 -10.86 -8.52
N ASP A 40 9.40 -11.89 -9.03
CA ASP A 40 8.70 -12.98 -9.73
C ASP A 40 8.01 -13.91 -8.73
N GLY A 41 8.64 -14.19 -7.59
CA GLY A 41 8.03 -14.94 -6.49
C GLY A 41 6.78 -14.24 -5.94
N LEU A 42 6.84 -12.92 -5.73
CA LEU A 42 5.69 -12.14 -5.32
C LEU A 42 4.57 -12.14 -6.38
N THR A 43 4.94 -12.06 -7.66
CA THR A 43 3.97 -12.14 -8.77
C THR A 43 3.25 -13.49 -8.79
N GLN A 44 3.99 -14.59 -8.64
CA GLN A 44 3.42 -15.92 -8.56
C GLN A 44 2.51 -16.08 -7.35
N LEU A 45 2.91 -15.53 -6.19
CA LEU A 45 2.07 -15.51 -4.99
C LEU A 45 0.75 -14.77 -5.24
N ALA A 46 0.80 -13.56 -5.80
CA ALA A 46 -0.39 -12.79 -6.11
C ALA A 46 -1.30 -13.52 -7.11
N GLN A 47 -0.72 -14.15 -8.14
CA GLN A 47 -1.46 -14.92 -9.12
C GLN A 47 -2.12 -16.16 -8.50
N SER A 48 -1.42 -16.89 -7.62
CA SER A 48 -2.00 -18.04 -6.92
C SER A 48 -3.14 -17.63 -6.00
N ARG A 49 -2.98 -16.51 -5.29
CA ARG A 49 -4.02 -15.92 -4.44
C ARG A 49 -5.28 -15.52 -5.24
N ALA A 50 -5.11 -15.09 -6.49
CA ALA A 50 -6.24 -14.75 -7.37
C ALA A 50 -7.09 -15.98 -7.74
N ALA A 51 -6.50 -17.17 -7.76
CA ALA A 51 -7.21 -18.42 -8.01
C ALA A 51 -7.94 -18.96 -6.76
N GLU A 52 -7.63 -18.44 -5.57
CA GLU A 52 -8.26 -18.84 -4.31
C GLU A 52 -9.46 -17.95 -3.99
N THR A 53 -10.40 -18.49 -3.24
CA THR A 53 -11.48 -17.67 -2.65
C THR A 53 -10.87 -16.69 -1.64
N PHE A 54 -11.28 -15.43 -1.74
CA PHE A 54 -10.85 -14.42 -0.76
C PHE A 54 -11.27 -14.82 0.65
N ARG A 55 -10.35 -14.67 1.58
CA ARG A 55 -10.60 -14.87 3.01
C ARG A 55 -10.22 -13.59 3.73
N ALA A 56 -11.21 -12.93 4.31
CA ALA A 56 -10.95 -11.81 5.21
C ALA A 56 -10.15 -12.29 6.42
N ASN A 57 -9.33 -11.43 6.98
CA ASN A 57 -8.67 -11.73 8.25
C ASN A 57 -9.75 -11.94 9.32
N SER A 58 -9.66 -13.05 10.04
CA SER A 58 -10.57 -13.40 11.13
C SER A 58 -9.98 -13.14 12.52
N ASP A 59 -8.73 -12.71 12.58
CA ASP A 59 -8.04 -12.45 13.84
C ASP A 59 -8.70 -11.26 14.53
N LYS A 60 -9.08 -11.46 15.79
CA LYS A 60 -9.72 -10.42 16.58
C LYS A 60 -8.67 -9.73 17.43
N LEU A 61 -8.71 -8.41 17.42
CA LEU A 61 -7.93 -7.64 18.38
C LEU A 61 -8.35 -7.96 19.81
N PRO A 62 -7.41 -7.89 20.79
CA PRO A 62 -7.74 -7.82 22.21
C PRO A 62 -8.85 -6.78 22.45
N ALA A 63 -9.77 -7.10 23.34
CA ALA A 63 -10.96 -6.25 23.58
C ALA A 63 -10.60 -4.81 23.94
N GLU A 64 -9.53 -4.62 24.68
CA GLU A 64 -9.01 -3.30 25.06
C GLU A 64 -8.50 -2.49 23.87
N LEU A 65 -7.91 -3.13 22.86
CA LEU A 65 -7.47 -2.48 21.62
C LEU A 65 -8.62 -2.25 20.65
N ALA A 66 -9.63 -3.11 20.67
CA ALA A 66 -10.83 -2.92 19.84
C ALA A 66 -11.69 -1.73 20.32
N SER A 67 -11.62 -1.40 21.62
CA SER A 67 -12.36 -0.29 22.24
C SER A 67 -11.51 0.97 22.52
N ILE A 68 -10.26 1.00 22.05
CA ILE A 68 -9.35 2.12 22.28
C ILE A 68 -9.89 3.41 21.67
N THR A 69 -9.74 4.53 22.38
CA THR A 69 -10.09 5.86 21.88
C THR A 69 -8.97 6.40 20.97
N TYR A 70 -9.30 7.46 20.20
CA TYR A 70 -8.31 8.15 19.36
C TYR A 70 -7.12 8.65 20.17
N ASP A 71 -7.36 9.33 21.29
CA ASP A 71 -6.29 9.87 22.13
C ASP A 71 -5.41 8.77 22.74
N GLN A 72 -6.01 7.65 23.14
CA GLN A 72 -5.26 6.51 23.63
C GLN A 72 -4.39 5.89 22.54
N LEU A 73 -4.91 5.70 21.32
CA LEU A 73 -4.11 5.18 20.20
C LEU A 73 -2.99 6.14 19.79
N ARG A 74 -3.26 7.44 19.77
CA ARG A 74 -2.27 8.50 19.47
C ARG A 74 -1.11 8.52 20.47
N ASP A 75 -1.38 8.12 21.72
CA ASP A 75 -0.37 8.08 22.78
C ASP A 75 0.54 6.83 22.69
N ILE A 76 0.15 5.81 21.91
CA ILE A 76 0.99 4.64 21.64
C ILE A 76 1.98 5.00 20.53
N ARG A 77 3.27 4.94 20.83
CA ARG A 77 4.34 5.31 19.92
C ARG A 77 5.40 4.24 19.79
N PHE A 78 5.85 3.97 18.58
CA PHE A 78 7.01 3.11 18.37
C PHE A 78 8.26 3.77 18.93
N LYS A 79 9.06 3.02 19.68
CA LYS A 79 10.29 3.53 20.29
C LYS A 79 11.35 3.75 19.21
N PRO A 80 11.88 4.98 19.05
CA PRO A 80 12.85 5.27 17.99
C PRO A 80 14.14 4.46 18.06
N ASP A 81 14.57 4.05 19.24
CA ASP A 81 15.75 3.21 19.46
C ASP A 81 15.55 1.76 18.96
N GLN A 82 14.30 1.31 18.82
CA GLN A 82 13.94 0.01 18.26
C GLN A 82 13.74 0.05 16.73
N SER A 83 13.98 1.20 16.07
CA SER A 83 13.82 1.31 14.60
C SER A 83 14.66 0.28 13.87
N LEU A 84 14.04 -0.42 12.91
CA LEU A 84 14.74 -1.36 12.03
C LEU A 84 15.89 -0.63 11.32
N TRP A 85 17.06 -1.27 11.23
CA TRP A 85 18.31 -0.78 10.61
C TRP A 85 19.02 0.37 11.34
N ARG A 86 18.53 0.83 12.47
CA ARG A 86 19.17 1.89 13.26
C ARG A 86 20.54 1.48 13.80
N THR A 87 20.63 0.29 14.38
CA THR A 87 21.88 -0.26 14.94
C THR A 87 22.94 -0.50 13.89
N ASP A 88 22.52 -0.71 12.64
CA ASP A 88 23.43 -0.89 11.51
C ASP A 88 23.83 0.43 10.85
N ALA A 89 23.36 1.55 11.38
CA ALA A 89 23.61 2.91 10.87
C ALA A 89 23.30 3.08 9.37
N LEU A 90 22.27 2.37 8.86
CA LEU A 90 21.86 2.47 7.46
C LEU A 90 21.17 3.81 7.18
N PRO A 91 21.14 4.29 5.92
CA PRO A 91 20.54 5.59 5.60
C PRO A 91 19.03 5.61 5.87
N PHE A 92 18.35 4.50 5.69
CA PHE A 92 16.90 4.37 5.98
C PHE A 92 16.69 3.66 7.31
N GLU A 93 15.57 3.98 7.98
CA GLU A 93 15.05 3.28 9.15
C GLU A 93 13.56 3.02 8.98
N ALA A 94 13.06 1.92 9.57
CA ALA A 94 11.63 1.67 9.60
C ALA A 94 11.09 1.63 11.03
N GLN A 95 9.89 2.20 11.22
CA GLN A 95 9.11 2.14 12.44
C GLN A 95 7.72 1.63 12.13
N PHE A 96 7.08 0.96 13.08
CA PHE A 96 5.82 0.27 12.86
C PHE A 96 4.68 0.93 13.62
N PHE A 97 3.45 0.80 13.08
CA PHE A 97 2.24 1.34 13.70
C PHE A 97 1.51 0.25 14.48
N HIS A 98 0.98 0.66 15.63
CA HIS A 98 0.17 -0.19 16.49
C HIS A 98 -1.25 -0.34 15.94
N LEU A 99 -1.84 -1.55 16.10
CA LEU A 99 -3.24 -1.79 15.81
C LEU A 99 -4.15 -1.15 16.86
N GLY A 100 -5.37 -0.81 16.48
CA GLY A 100 -6.40 -0.26 17.35
C GLY A 100 -7.34 0.67 16.60
N LEU A 101 -8.47 1.01 17.19
CA LEU A 101 -9.52 1.87 16.64
C LEU A 101 -9.95 1.41 15.24
N TYR A 102 -9.67 2.19 14.20
CA TYR A 102 -9.99 1.88 12.80
C TYR A 102 -8.96 0.95 12.13
N GLN A 103 -7.78 0.80 12.73
CA GLN A 103 -6.70 -0.06 12.24
C GLN A 103 -6.82 -1.44 12.92
N THR A 104 -7.83 -2.21 12.50
CA THR A 104 -8.17 -3.49 13.13
C THR A 104 -7.59 -4.70 12.40
N GLU A 105 -7.16 -4.53 11.17
CA GLU A 105 -6.62 -5.61 10.36
C GLU A 105 -5.10 -5.48 10.22
N PRO A 106 -4.34 -6.48 10.70
CA PRO A 106 -2.90 -6.45 10.66
C PRO A 106 -2.34 -6.61 9.25
N VAL A 107 -1.17 -6.04 9.03
CA VAL A 107 -0.28 -6.36 7.92
C VAL A 107 0.92 -7.16 8.44
N ARG A 108 1.37 -8.13 7.66
CA ARG A 108 2.63 -8.86 7.94
C ARG A 108 3.78 -8.11 7.32
N ILE A 109 4.86 -7.96 8.08
CA ILE A 109 6.04 -7.25 7.60
C ILE A 109 7.26 -8.14 7.72
N HIS A 110 8.08 -8.14 6.68
CA HIS A 110 9.31 -8.90 6.60
C HIS A 110 10.46 -8.00 6.19
N GLU A 111 11.65 -8.30 6.68
CA GLU A 111 12.89 -7.83 6.08
C GLU A 111 13.30 -8.79 4.96
N LEU A 112 13.68 -8.24 3.83
CA LEU A 112 14.30 -8.98 2.74
C LEU A 112 15.79 -8.66 2.72
N THR A 113 16.61 -9.65 3.07
CA THR A 113 18.05 -9.50 3.11
C THR A 113 18.67 -9.47 1.71
N PRO A 114 19.91 -8.94 1.51
CA PRO A 114 20.52 -8.85 0.18
C PRO A 114 20.71 -10.19 -0.52
N ASP A 115 20.80 -11.30 0.22
CA ASP A 115 20.86 -12.67 -0.32
C ASP A 115 19.46 -13.28 -0.60
N GLY A 116 18.39 -12.49 -0.44
CA GLY A 116 17.01 -12.85 -0.74
C GLY A 116 16.30 -13.66 0.34
N ARG A 117 16.90 -13.80 1.54
CA ARG A 117 16.22 -14.44 2.68
C ARG A 117 15.16 -13.52 3.25
N VAL A 118 14.07 -14.12 3.71
CA VAL A 118 12.92 -13.44 4.33
C VAL A 118 13.00 -13.63 5.84
N ASN A 119 13.09 -12.52 6.58
CA ASN A 119 13.04 -12.49 8.04
C ASN A 119 11.71 -11.87 8.46
N HIS A 120 10.83 -12.62 9.10
CA HIS A 120 9.60 -12.07 9.67
C HIS A 120 9.91 -11.04 10.76
N LEU A 121 9.21 -9.90 10.74
CA LEU A 121 9.29 -8.84 11.75
C LEU A 121 8.02 -8.90 12.60
N PRO A 122 8.00 -9.69 13.67
CA PRO A 122 6.81 -9.85 14.51
C PRO A 122 6.52 -8.58 15.29
N TYR A 123 5.27 -8.37 15.65
CA TYR A 123 4.89 -7.38 16.63
C TYR A 123 5.47 -7.78 18.00
N ARG A 124 6.05 -6.81 18.68
CA ARG A 124 6.53 -6.94 20.07
C ARG A 124 6.04 -5.74 20.87
N GLY A 125 5.23 -5.98 21.89
CA GLY A 125 4.73 -4.91 22.75
C GLY A 125 5.83 -4.06 23.38
N ALA A 126 6.99 -4.66 23.65
CA ALA A 126 8.15 -3.97 24.20
C ALA A 126 8.75 -2.89 23.27
N ASP A 127 8.48 -2.96 21.96
CA ASP A 127 8.96 -1.98 20.98
C ASP A 127 8.14 -0.67 21.00
N PHE A 128 7.05 -0.62 21.78
CA PHE A 128 6.17 0.53 21.88
C PHE A 128 6.23 1.19 23.27
N ASP A 129 6.06 2.50 23.26
CA ASP A 129 5.76 3.32 24.43
C ASP A 129 4.24 3.57 24.43
N TYR A 130 3.58 3.19 25.52
CA TYR A 130 2.12 3.30 25.66
C TYR A 130 1.68 4.64 26.27
N GLY A 131 2.61 5.54 26.55
CA GLY A 131 2.32 6.86 27.10
C GLY A 131 1.55 6.78 28.43
N LYS A 132 0.35 7.36 28.45
CA LYS A 132 -0.53 7.37 29.64
C LYS A 132 -1.41 6.12 29.75
N ASN A 133 -1.38 5.22 28.76
CA ASN A 133 -2.20 4.02 28.79
C ASN A 133 -1.61 2.98 29.76
N THR A 134 -2.48 2.24 30.43
CA THR A 134 -2.12 1.20 31.41
C THR A 134 -2.30 -0.21 30.82
N PHE A 135 -2.01 -0.40 29.53
CA PHE A 135 -2.12 -1.70 28.88
C PHE A 135 -1.01 -2.64 29.33
N ASP A 136 -1.35 -3.93 29.43
CA ASP A 136 -0.37 -5.02 29.54
C ASP A 136 -0.26 -5.72 28.18
N PRO A 137 0.81 -5.48 27.40
CA PRO A 137 0.99 -6.11 26.10
C PRO A 137 1.47 -7.56 26.17
N ALA A 138 1.86 -8.08 27.34
CA ALA A 138 2.46 -9.40 27.45
C ALA A 138 1.57 -10.55 26.92
N PRO A 139 0.24 -10.58 27.15
CA PRO A 139 -0.61 -11.64 26.63
C PRO A 139 -1.00 -11.52 25.16
N TRP A 140 -0.68 -10.41 24.48
CA TRP A 140 -1.18 -10.18 23.13
C TRP A 140 -0.48 -11.01 22.04
N GLY A 141 0.75 -11.46 22.29
CA GLY A 141 1.53 -12.22 21.31
C GLY A 141 1.89 -11.37 20.08
N ASP A 142 2.00 -12.00 18.92
CA ASP A 142 2.24 -11.32 17.65
C ASP A 142 0.92 -10.84 17.04
N LEU A 143 0.57 -9.60 17.29
CA LEU A 143 -0.62 -8.96 16.72
C LEU A 143 -0.46 -8.60 15.24
N GLY A 144 0.76 -8.60 14.70
CA GLY A 144 1.09 -7.88 13.46
C GLY A 144 1.08 -6.35 13.66
N HIS A 145 1.14 -5.61 12.58
CA HIS A 145 1.26 -4.15 12.60
C HIS A 145 0.12 -3.50 11.82
N ALA A 146 -0.24 -2.26 12.15
CA ALA A 146 -1.20 -1.48 11.36
C ALA A 146 -0.61 -0.91 10.06
N GLY A 147 0.70 -1.03 9.90
CA GLY A 147 1.49 -0.46 8.81
C GLY A 147 2.86 -0.06 9.31
N PHE A 148 3.57 0.72 8.49
CA PHE A 148 4.91 1.20 8.82
C PHE A 148 5.20 2.53 8.19
N ARG A 149 6.25 3.20 8.68
CA ARG A 149 6.84 4.39 8.09
C ARG A 149 8.34 4.20 7.89
N LEU A 150 8.86 4.77 6.82
CA LEU A 150 10.28 4.86 6.56
C LEU A 150 10.79 6.25 6.90
N HIS A 151 11.96 6.30 7.49
CA HIS A 151 12.67 7.51 7.86
C HIS A 151 13.96 7.64 7.06
N TYR A 152 14.33 8.89 6.75
CA TYR A 152 15.54 9.25 6.00
C TYR A 152 15.99 10.66 6.43
N PRO A 153 17.29 11.01 6.39
CA PRO A 153 17.76 12.38 6.68
C PRO A 153 17.38 13.35 5.56
N LEU A 154 16.04 13.61 5.43
CA LEU A 154 15.45 14.36 4.32
C LEU A 154 15.71 15.86 4.41
N ASN A 155 15.61 16.45 5.61
CA ASN A 155 15.79 17.88 5.85
C ASN A 155 17.15 18.23 6.46
N GLY A 156 17.93 17.23 6.87
CA GLY A 156 19.26 17.45 7.47
C GLY A 156 19.83 16.16 8.03
N GLN A 157 21.14 16.13 8.26
CA GLN A 157 21.86 14.92 8.67
C GLN A 157 21.72 14.58 10.18
N ALA A 158 21.24 15.52 10.98
CA ALA A 158 21.13 15.32 12.43
C ALA A 158 19.95 14.44 12.84
N TYR A 159 18.96 14.31 11.98
CA TYR A 159 17.71 13.61 12.26
C TYR A 159 17.18 12.93 10.99
N LYS A 160 16.58 11.76 11.16
CA LYS A 160 15.88 11.07 10.07
C LYS A 160 14.39 11.41 10.13
N ASP A 161 13.99 12.28 9.21
CA ASP A 161 12.59 12.68 9.05
C ASP A 161 11.74 11.51 8.55
N GLU A 162 10.44 11.59 8.78
CA GLU A 162 9.48 10.72 8.13
C GLU A 162 9.48 10.97 6.62
N LEU A 163 9.63 9.91 5.83
CA LEU A 163 9.75 9.98 4.38
C LEU A 163 8.49 9.46 3.69
N VAL A 164 8.04 8.30 4.08
CA VAL A 164 6.87 7.63 3.51
C VAL A 164 6.16 6.78 4.56
N VAL A 165 4.83 6.77 4.49
CA VAL A 165 3.95 5.97 5.33
C VAL A 165 3.13 5.03 4.47
N PHE A 166 3.02 3.77 4.89
CA PHE A 166 2.05 2.79 4.40
C PHE A 166 1.15 2.41 5.55
N GLN A 167 -0.11 2.84 5.50
CA GLN A 167 -1.09 2.57 6.57
C GLN A 167 -2.52 2.69 6.03
N GLY A 168 -3.36 1.74 6.43
CA GLY A 168 -4.77 1.69 6.04
C GLY A 168 -4.99 1.24 4.60
N ALA A 169 -5.78 0.19 4.40
CA ALA A 169 -6.05 -0.40 3.09
C ALA A 169 -4.78 -0.46 2.20
N SER A 170 -4.77 0.20 1.05
CA SER A 170 -3.59 0.30 0.19
C SER A 170 -3.04 1.73 0.07
N TYR A 171 -3.29 2.56 1.08
CA TYR A 171 -2.81 3.95 1.10
C TYR A 171 -1.32 4.06 1.40
N PHE A 172 -0.69 5.00 0.71
CA PHE A 172 0.65 5.45 1.06
C PHE A 172 0.81 6.95 0.80
N ARG A 173 1.65 7.59 1.59
CA ARG A 173 1.95 9.03 1.53
C ARG A 173 3.45 9.23 1.56
N ALA A 174 3.98 10.12 0.73
CA ALA A 174 5.40 10.45 0.69
C ALA A 174 5.62 11.96 0.84
N LEU A 175 6.77 12.34 1.39
CA LEU A 175 7.18 13.73 1.60
C LEU A 175 8.44 14.04 0.80
N GLY A 176 8.47 15.22 0.19
CA GLY A 176 9.71 15.87 -0.22
C GLY A 176 10.28 16.72 0.91
N ALA A 177 11.50 17.25 0.73
CA ALA A 177 12.14 18.09 1.73
C ALA A 177 11.28 19.33 2.07
N GLY A 178 11.10 19.61 3.36
CA GLY A 178 10.34 20.76 3.86
C GLY A 178 8.83 20.62 3.83
N GLN A 179 8.30 19.46 3.42
CA GLN A 179 6.86 19.21 3.28
C GLN A 179 6.24 18.57 4.53
N GLN A 180 4.92 18.64 4.61
CA GLN A 180 4.06 17.96 5.58
C GLN A 180 3.03 17.10 4.84
N TYR A 181 2.48 16.07 5.49
CA TYR A 181 1.50 15.19 4.85
C TYR A 181 0.23 15.92 4.44
N GLY A 182 -0.25 15.59 3.26
CA GLY A 182 -1.53 15.97 2.68
C GLY A 182 -2.15 14.78 1.97
N LEU A 183 -2.33 14.87 0.66
CA LEU A 183 -2.92 13.83 -0.17
C LEU A 183 -2.23 12.48 -0.04
N SER A 184 -2.93 11.43 -0.45
CA SER A 184 -2.46 10.04 -0.47
C SER A 184 -2.45 9.50 -1.89
N ALA A 185 -1.60 8.49 -2.13
CA ALA A 185 -1.79 7.53 -3.22
C ALA A 185 -2.37 6.22 -2.68
N ARG A 186 -2.99 5.43 -3.55
CA ARG A 186 -3.48 4.07 -3.24
C ARG A 186 -2.84 3.06 -4.18
N GLY A 187 -2.79 1.80 -3.77
CA GLY A 187 -2.40 0.71 -4.68
C GLY A 187 -3.39 0.55 -5.82
N LEU A 188 -4.67 0.46 -5.53
CA LEU A 188 -5.74 0.21 -6.50
C LEU A 188 -7.05 0.83 -6.03
N ALA A 189 -7.87 1.32 -6.97
CA ALA A 189 -9.25 1.69 -6.74
C ALA A 189 -10.18 0.78 -7.55
N ILE A 190 -11.24 0.27 -6.93
CA ILE A 190 -12.24 -0.57 -7.56
C ILE A 190 -13.63 0.01 -7.29
N ASP A 191 -14.36 0.34 -8.37
CA ASP A 191 -15.72 0.84 -8.32
C ASP A 191 -15.92 1.97 -7.31
N THR A 192 -15.04 2.98 -7.32
CA THR A 192 -15.13 4.15 -6.43
C THR A 192 -16.50 4.83 -6.51
N VAL A 193 -17.15 4.78 -7.68
CA VAL A 193 -18.54 5.20 -7.91
C VAL A 193 -19.24 4.18 -8.79
N GLY A 194 -20.46 3.82 -8.39
CA GLY A 194 -21.29 2.88 -9.15
C GLY A 194 -20.95 1.41 -8.86
N GLY A 195 -21.24 0.53 -9.83
CA GLY A 195 -21.00 -0.91 -9.68
C GLY A 195 -21.75 -1.53 -8.50
N SER A 196 -21.08 -2.44 -7.81
CA SER A 196 -21.58 -3.07 -6.58
C SER A 196 -21.18 -2.33 -5.29
N GLY A 197 -20.67 -1.12 -5.42
CA GLY A 197 -20.08 -0.32 -4.35
C GLY A 197 -18.55 -0.33 -4.35
N GLU A 198 -17.96 0.72 -3.77
CA GLU A 198 -16.51 0.85 -3.67
C GLU A 198 -15.88 -0.30 -2.89
N GLU A 199 -14.82 -0.85 -3.43
CA GLU A 199 -13.99 -1.83 -2.74
C GLU A 199 -12.61 -1.23 -2.48
N PHE A 200 -12.11 -1.43 -1.26
CA PHE A 200 -10.80 -0.96 -0.82
C PHE A 200 -9.81 -2.12 -0.76
N PRO A 201 -9.08 -2.42 -1.86
CA PRO A 201 -8.00 -3.39 -1.82
C PRO A 201 -6.96 -3.00 -0.77
N ARG A 202 -6.40 -4.00 -0.07
CA ARG A 202 -5.48 -3.80 1.05
C ARG A 202 -4.12 -4.37 0.73
N PHE A 203 -3.06 -3.70 1.17
CA PHE A 203 -1.79 -4.38 1.32
C PHE A 203 -1.85 -5.24 2.58
N THR A 204 -1.67 -6.53 2.41
CA THR A 204 -1.75 -7.52 3.49
C THR A 204 -0.38 -7.99 3.97
N GLU A 205 0.64 -7.84 3.12
CA GLU A 205 1.99 -8.30 3.42
C GLU A 205 3.03 -7.42 2.73
N PHE A 206 4.13 -7.11 3.43
CA PHE A 206 5.22 -6.29 2.94
C PHE A 206 6.57 -6.95 3.15
N TRP A 207 7.49 -6.74 2.20
CA TRP A 207 8.89 -7.11 2.30
C TRP A 207 9.75 -5.86 2.11
N LEU A 208 10.37 -5.43 3.19
CA LEU A 208 11.26 -4.27 3.21
C LEU A 208 12.66 -4.74 2.83
N GLN A 209 13.14 -4.35 1.66
CA GLN A 209 14.48 -4.74 1.22
C GLN A 209 15.52 -3.95 2.02
N ARG A 210 16.42 -4.68 2.71
CA ARG A 210 17.49 -4.07 3.49
C ARG A 210 18.38 -3.22 2.58
N PRO A 211 18.49 -1.90 2.82
CA PRO A 211 19.31 -1.03 1.98
C PRO A 211 20.80 -1.26 2.24
N ALA A 212 21.63 -0.99 1.24
CA ALA A 212 23.08 -0.90 1.42
C ALA A 212 23.49 0.34 2.23
N ALA A 213 24.70 0.35 2.79
CA ALA A 213 25.18 1.46 3.63
C ALA A 213 25.19 2.83 2.91
N GLY A 214 25.35 2.87 1.59
CA GLY A 214 25.32 4.10 0.79
C GLY A 214 24.06 4.25 -0.07
N ALA A 215 22.98 3.52 0.24
CA ALA A 215 21.79 3.53 -0.59
C ALA A 215 21.13 4.91 -0.64
N THR A 216 20.75 5.34 -1.84
CA THR A 216 19.99 6.57 -2.12
C THR A 216 18.52 6.31 -2.38
N ASP A 217 18.11 5.05 -2.39
CA ASP A 217 16.73 4.60 -2.50
C ASP A 217 16.51 3.33 -1.66
N VAL A 218 15.26 3.01 -1.43
CA VAL A 218 14.83 1.81 -0.72
C VAL A 218 13.72 1.13 -1.50
N THR A 219 13.75 -0.20 -1.56
CA THR A 219 12.73 -1.01 -2.23
C THR A 219 11.81 -1.65 -1.22
N VAL A 220 10.50 -1.56 -1.50
CA VAL A 220 9.44 -2.25 -0.76
C VAL A 220 8.67 -3.10 -1.75
N LEU A 221 8.47 -4.38 -1.43
CA LEU A 221 7.53 -5.25 -2.11
C LEU A 221 6.26 -5.36 -1.27
N ALA A 222 5.09 -5.46 -1.92
CA ALA A 222 3.82 -5.59 -1.23
C ALA A 222 2.85 -6.51 -1.97
N LEU A 223 2.13 -7.34 -1.21
CA LEU A 223 1.00 -8.12 -1.69
C LEU A 223 -0.29 -7.35 -1.42
N LEU A 224 -1.06 -7.10 -2.47
CA LEU A 224 -2.39 -6.51 -2.37
C LEU A 224 -3.45 -7.60 -2.49
N GLU A 225 -4.48 -7.55 -1.64
CA GLU A 225 -5.61 -8.48 -1.68
C GLU A 225 -6.94 -7.77 -1.45
N SER A 226 -7.97 -8.28 -2.12
CA SER A 226 -9.35 -7.87 -1.93
C SER A 226 -10.30 -8.99 -2.41
N PRO A 227 -11.62 -8.88 -2.16
CA PRO A 227 -12.61 -9.84 -2.70
C PRO A 227 -12.54 -10.04 -4.20
N ARG A 228 -12.19 -9.00 -4.99
CA ARG A 228 -12.21 -9.05 -6.46
C ARG A 228 -10.84 -9.03 -7.12
N ALA A 229 -9.77 -8.69 -6.40
CA ALA A 229 -8.45 -8.58 -7.00
C ALA A 229 -7.33 -9.00 -6.04
N THR A 230 -6.19 -9.36 -6.63
CA THR A 230 -4.90 -9.44 -5.96
C THR A 230 -3.87 -8.67 -6.76
N GLY A 231 -2.76 -8.32 -6.14
CA GLY A 231 -1.69 -7.61 -6.84
C GLY A 231 -0.31 -7.78 -6.20
N ALA A 232 0.69 -7.92 -7.05
CA ALA A 232 2.08 -7.79 -6.67
C ALA A 232 2.54 -6.35 -6.94
N TYR A 233 3.14 -5.72 -5.95
CA TYR A 233 3.62 -4.33 -6.03
C TYR A 233 5.10 -4.25 -5.67
N ARG A 234 5.84 -3.43 -6.40
CA ARG A 234 7.20 -3.03 -6.08
C ARG A 234 7.28 -1.51 -6.10
N PHE A 235 7.72 -0.95 -4.99
CA PHE A 235 7.98 0.47 -4.80
C PHE A 235 9.49 0.68 -4.70
N VAL A 236 10.06 1.55 -5.54
CA VAL A 236 11.42 2.04 -5.39
C VAL A 236 11.31 3.52 -5.01
N ILE A 237 11.64 3.83 -3.77
CA ILE A 237 11.43 5.14 -3.15
C ILE A 237 12.75 5.86 -3.07
N ARG A 238 12.85 7.01 -3.72
CA ARG A 238 14.04 7.88 -3.75
C ARG A 238 13.70 9.22 -3.10
N PRO A 239 14.29 9.51 -1.94
CA PRO A 239 14.15 10.79 -1.25
C PRO A 239 14.73 11.96 -2.07
N GLY A 240 14.19 13.16 -1.86
CA GLY A 240 14.72 14.38 -2.47
C GLY A 240 13.85 15.61 -2.16
N GLN A 241 14.16 16.74 -2.82
CA GLN A 241 13.26 17.89 -2.86
C GLN A 241 11.87 17.46 -3.35
N GLN A 242 11.86 16.59 -4.34
CA GLN A 242 10.71 15.78 -4.77
C GLN A 242 11.04 14.33 -4.50
N THR A 243 10.35 13.72 -3.57
CA THR A 243 10.47 12.29 -3.37
C THR A 243 9.77 11.57 -4.50
N THR A 244 10.49 10.68 -5.18
CA THR A 244 9.95 9.89 -6.28
C THR A 244 9.73 8.45 -5.84
N THR A 245 8.57 7.89 -6.23
CA THR A 245 8.26 6.48 -5.99
C THR A 245 7.99 5.81 -7.33
N THR A 246 8.92 4.99 -7.80
CA THR A 246 8.68 4.15 -8.98
C THR A 246 7.86 2.94 -8.56
N VAL A 247 6.63 2.84 -9.07
CA VAL A 247 5.71 1.75 -8.77
C VAL A 247 5.63 0.82 -9.96
N THR A 248 5.87 -0.47 -9.72
CA THR A 248 5.57 -1.54 -10.67
C THR A 248 4.50 -2.43 -10.05
N ALA A 249 3.42 -2.69 -10.79
CA ALA A 249 2.33 -3.53 -10.31
C ALA A 249 1.94 -4.60 -11.33
N ARG A 250 1.53 -5.78 -10.85
CA ARG A 250 0.84 -6.83 -11.60
C ARG A 250 -0.44 -7.16 -10.87
N ILE A 251 -1.57 -6.89 -11.50
CA ILE A 251 -2.90 -7.03 -10.90
C ILE A 251 -3.59 -8.21 -11.54
N PHE A 252 -4.24 -9.04 -10.73
CA PHE A 252 -4.99 -10.22 -11.14
C PHE A 252 -6.41 -10.12 -10.57
N LEU A 253 -7.40 -10.17 -11.45
CA LEU A 253 -8.80 -10.28 -11.01
C LEU A 253 -9.08 -11.71 -10.57
N ARG A 254 -9.85 -11.86 -9.47
CA ARG A 254 -10.19 -13.19 -8.94
C ARG A 254 -11.23 -13.88 -9.82
N ALA A 255 -10.98 -15.14 -10.12
CA ALA A 255 -11.94 -15.95 -10.85
C ALA A 255 -13.25 -16.15 -10.03
N GLY A 256 -14.41 -15.96 -10.67
CA GLY A 256 -15.71 -16.14 -10.02
C GLY A 256 -16.11 -15.01 -9.05
N ALA A 257 -15.30 -13.97 -8.92
CA ALA A 257 -15.69 -12.79 -8.14
C ALA A 257 -16.73 -11.92 -8.87
N ALA A 258 -17.36 -11.00 -8.15
CA ALA A 258 -18.27 -10.02 -8.76
C ALA A 258 -17.52 -9.18 -9.81
N PRO A 259 -18.19 -8.76 -10.90
CA PRO A 259 -17.56 -7.95 -11.94
C PRO A 259 -16.97 -6.65 -11.38
N VAL A 260 -15.82 -6.26 -11.91
CA VAL A 260 -15.21 -4.93 -11.71
C VAL A 260 -15.67 -4.05 -12.87
N HIS A 261 -16.37 -2.96 -12.58
CA HIS A 261 -16.87 -2.02 -13.61
C HIS A 261 -15.87 -0.91 -13.86
N THR A 262 -15.18 -0.45 -12.81
CA THR A 262 -14.13 0.57 -12.91
C THR A 262 -12.90 0.10 -12.15
N LEU A 263 -11.80 -0.06 -12.87
CA LEU A 263 -10.49 -0.37 -12.33
C LEU A 263 -9.62 0.90 -12.39
N GLY A 264 -9.43 1.56 -11.25
CA GLY A 264 -8.65 2.77 -11.14
C GLY A 264 -7.18 2.47 -10.86
N ILE A 265 -6.31 2.81 -11.83
CA ILE A 265 -4.86 2.62 -11.74
C ILE A 265 -4.20 3.90 -11.24
N ALA A 266 -3.19 3.74 -10.37
CA ALA A 266 -2.45 4.83 -9.74
C ALA A 266 -3.36 5.90 -9.09
N PRO A 267 -4.28 5.50 -8.20
CA PRO A 267 -5.23 6.41 -7.61
C PRO A 267 -4.53 7.40 -6.67
N LEU A 268 -4.95 8.65 -6.75
CA LEU A 268 -4.62 9.72 -5.80
C LEU A 268 -5.90 10.10 -5.05
N THR A 269 -5.78 10.33 -3.75
CA THR A 269 -6.89 10.72 -2.88
C THR A 269 -6.52 11.98 -2.12
N SER A 270 -7.43 12.94 -2.06
CA SER A 270 -7.20 14.25 -1.46
C SER A 270 -8.46 14.81 -0.81
N MET A 271 -8.29 15.90 -0.08
CA MET A 271 -9.36 16.65 0.54
C MET A 271 -9.46 18.04 -0.10
N PHE A 272 -10.69 18.47 -0.38
CA PHE A 272 -11.05 19.84 -0.76
C PHE A 272 -12.33 20.25 -0.03
N LEU A 273 -12.24 21.21 0.88
CA LEU A 273 -13.38 21.76 1.62
C LEU A 273 -13.79 23.13 1.08
N SER A 274 -12.84 24.03 0.91
CA SER A 274 -13.02 25.40 0.37
C SER A 274 -11.75 25.85 -0.34
N GLY A 275 -11.93 26.81 -1.26
CA GLY A 275 -10.85 27.45 -1.99
C GLY A 275 -11.36 28.71 -2.70
N GLU A 276 -10.51 29.42 -3.45
CA GLU A 276 -10.88 30.68 -4.14
C GLU A 276 -12.13 30.55 -5.01
N ASN A 277 -12.30 29.40 -5.68
CA ASN A 277 -13.44 29.12 -6.55
C ASN A 277 -14.70 28.68 -5.79
N GLN A 278 -14.59 28.35 -4.51
CA GLN A 278 -15.69 27.92 -3.64
C GLN A 278 -15.41 28.30 -2.19
N PRO A 279 -15.42 29.57 -1.84
CA PRO A 279 -15.15 30.05 -0.48
C PRO A 279 -16.23 29.59 0.49
N MET A 280 -15.86 29.45 1.76
CA MET A 280 -16.77 29.09 2.85
C MET A 280 -16.87 30.20 3.87
N ALA A 281 -17.98 30.96 3.83
CA ALA A 281 -18.20 32.15 4.68
C ALA A 281 -18.23 31.83 6.19
N SER A 282 -18.42 30.59 6.60
CA SER A 282 -18.45 30.17 8.01
C SER A 282 -17.08 29.84 8.58
N ASP A 283 -16.03 29.79 7.76
CA ASP A 283 -14.64 29.52 8.17
C ASP A 283 -13.84 30.84 8.04
N PHE A 284 -12.97 31.12 9.01
CA PHE A 284 -12.07 32.28 8.93
C PHE A 284 -10.90 32.05 7.97
N ARG A 285 -10.56 30.77 7.72
CA ARG A 285 -9.49 30.37 6.79
C ARG A 285 -9.94 30.66 5.37
N PRO A 286 -9.15 31.36 4.54
CA PRO A 286 -9.50 31.62 3.15
C PRO A 286 -9.73 30.35 2.34
N GLU A 287 -8.84 29.37 2.54
CA GLU A 287 -8.86 28.09 1.85
C GLU A 287 -8.55 26.93 2.80
N VAL A 288 -9.17 25.77 2.54
CA VAL A 288 -8.97 24.53 3.29
C VAL A 288 -8.95 23.35 2.31
N HIS A 289 -7.76 22.92 1.90
CA HIS A 289 -7.61 21.82 0.98
C HIS A 289 -6.17 21.23 0.95
N ASP A 290 -6.06 19.95 0.65
CA ASP A 290 -4.80 19.26 0.36
C ASP A 290 -4.38 19.41 -1.11
N SER A 291 -5.36 19.66 -1.96
CA SER A 291 -5.16 19.94 -3.39
C SER A 291 -6.24 20.90 -3.86
N ASP A 292 -5.90 21.81 -4.77
CA ASP A 292 -6.81 22.78 -5.36
C ASP A 292 -7.27 22.40 -6.77
N GLY A 293 -6.60 21.43 -7.43
CA GLY A 293 -7.00 21.01 -8.78
C GLY A 293 -6.34 19.74 -9.29
N LEU A 294 -6.98 19.15 -10.28
CA LEU A 294 -6.43 18.10 -11.11
C LEU A 294 -5.72 18.72 -12.33
N MET A 295 -4.46 18.39 -12.52
CA MET A 295 -3.69 18.70 -13.70
C MET A 295 -3.43 17.44 -14.48
N MET A 296 -3.49 17.50 -15.84
CA MET A 296 -3.17 16.36 -16.69
C MET A 296 -2.55 16.81 -18.02
N VAL A 297 -1.83 15.90 -18.65
CA VAL A 297 -1.21 16.12 -19.98
C VAL A 297 -1.61 14.99 -20.90
N SER A 298 -2.23 15.33 -22.03
CA SER A 298 -2.65 14.36 -23.05
C SER A 298 -1.45 13.83 -23.86
N SER A 299 -1.70 12.81 -24.66
CA SER A 299 -0.72 12.27 -25.64
C SER A 299 -0.22 13.34 -26.63
N GLU A 300 -1.07 14.26 -27.02
CA GLU A 300 -0.77 15.36 -27.96
C GLU A 300 0.03 16.49 -27.28
N GLY A 301 0.11 16.48 -25.95
CA GLY A 301 0.82 17.48 -25.16
C GLY A 301 -0.05 18.65 -24.72
N GLU A 302 -1.37 18.51 -24.81
CA GLU A 302 -2.31 19.47 -24.25
C GLU A 302 -2.31 19.38 -22.73
N TRP A 303 -2.19 20.54 -22.08
CA TRP A 303 -2.31 20.67 -20.63
C TRP A 303 -3.74 21.06 -20.25
N LEU A 304 -4.35 20.27 -19.39
CA LEU A 304 -5.69 20.50 -18.85
C LEU A 304 -5.60 20.76 -17.35
N TRP A 305 -6.38 21.73 -16.90
CA TRP A 305 -6.58 22.07 -15.51
C TRP A 305 -8.05 21.98 -15.13
N ARG A 306 -8.35 21.23 -14.07
CA ARG A 306 -9.69 21.14 -13.51
C ARG A 306 -9.63 21.54 -12.05
N PRO A 307 -10.14 22.75 -11.67
CA PRO A 307 -10.29 23.13 -10.26
C PRO A 307 -11.16 22.13 -9.51
N LEU A 308 -10.78 21.84 -8.27
CA LEU A 308 -11.59 20.99 -7.40
C LEU A 308 -12.80 21.76 -6.87
N GLN A 309 -13.80 21.00 -6.49
CA GLN A 309 -15.04 21.50 -5.93
C GLN A 309 -15.53 20.53 -4.85
N ARG A 310 -16.30 21.04 -3.90
CA ARG A 310 -17.10 20.27 -2.94
C ARG A 310 -18.55 20.24 -3.42
N PRO A 311 -18.95 19.25 -4.22
CA PRO A 311 -20.30 19.19 -4.78
C PRO A 311 -21.30 18.75 -3.72
N LYS A 312 -22.59 19.05 -3.93
CA LYS A 312 -23.69 18.57 -3.07
C LYS A 312 -24.00 17.09 -3.30
N ALA A 313 -23.68 16.57 -4.47
CA ALA A 313 -23.83 15.16 -4.85
C ALA A 313 -22.55 14.72 -5.55
N VAL A 314 -22.32 13.39 -5.57
CA VAL A 314 -21.15 12.81 -6.24
C VAL A 314 -21.08 13.28 -7.70
N THR A 315 -19.91 13.76 -8.10
CA THR A 315 -19.60 14.10 -9.49
C THR A 315 -18.44 13.29 -10.01
N VAL A 316 -18.53 12.88 -11.27
CA VAL A 316 -17.45 12.19 -11.98
C VAL A 316 -17.18 12.98 -13.26
N SER A 317 -15.94 13.42 -13.42
CA SER A 317 -15.44 14.02 -14.65
C SER A 317 -14.47 13.07 -15.32
N SER A 318 -14.72 12.73 -16.59
CA SER A 318 -13.92 11.79 -17.36
C SER A 318 -13.21 12.49 -18.52
N PHE A 319 -11.91 12.24 -18.66
CA PHE A 319 -11.05 12.83 -19.67
C PHE A 319 -10.40 11.72 -20.49
N ALA A 320 -11.03 11.36 -21.62
CA ALA A 320 -10.55 10.31 -22.51
C ALA A 320 -9.31 10.75 -23.28
N MET A 321 -8.33 9.86 -23.37
CA MET A 321 -7.10 10.08 -24.15
C MET A 321 -6.46 8.76 -24.54
N GLN A 322 -5.59 8.77 -25.56
CA GLN A 322 -4.96 7.55 -26.06
C GLN A 322 -3.86 7.04 -25.15
N ASN A 323 -3.07 7.91 -24.59
CA ASN A 323 -1.95 7.55 -23.71
C ASN A 323 -1.58 8.79 -22.89
N PRO A 324 -1.83 8.82 -21.59
CA PRO A 324 -1.55 9.99 -20.78
C PRO A 324 -0.03 10.20 -20.65
N ARG A 325 0.42 11.45 -20.75
CA ARG A 325 1.79 11.83 -20.38
C ARG A 325 1.94 12.05 -18.88
N GLY A 326 0.82 12.26 -18.20
CA GLY A 326 0.75 12.38 -16.76
C GLY A 326 -0.53 13.01 -16.27
N PHE A 327 -0.83 12.80 -14.99
CA PHE A 327 -1.90 13.47 -14.26
C PHE A 327 -1.54 13.58 -12.78
N GLY A 328 -2.17 14.50 -12.08
CA GLY A 328 -1.89 14.64 -10.66
C GLY A 328 -2.80 15.64 -9.96
N LEU A 329 -2.87 15.50 -8.65
CA LEU A 329 -3.55 16.44 -7.78
C LEU A 329 -2.53 17.44 -7.26
N MET A 330 -2.81 18.73 -7.49
CA MET A 330 -1.89 19.84 -7.24
C MET A 330 -2.34 20.65 -6.03
N GLN A 331 -1.38 21.03 -5.22
CA GLN A 331 -1.49 22.07 -4.21
C GLN A 331 -0.62 23.22 -4.69
N ARG A 332 -1.20 24.25 -5.28
CA ARG A 332 -0.46 25.33 -5.94
C ARG A 332 -0.16 26.49 -5.01
N ASP A 333 -1.08 26.82 -4.11
CA ASP A 333 -0.88 27.90 -3.17
C ASP A 333 0.14 27.51 -2.11
N ARG A 334 1.18 28.32 -2.00
CA ARG A 334 2.34 28.08 -1.13
C ARG A 334 2.53 29.20 -0.10
N ASN A 335 1.57 30.10 -0.01
CA ASN A 335 1.61 31.19 0.94
C ASN A 335 0.77 30.82 2.17
N PHE A 336 1.32 31.04 3.36
CA PHE A 336 0.57 30.83 4.59
C PHE A 336 -0.73 31.65 4.64
N ALA A 337 -0.72 32.89 4.08
CA ALA A 337 -1.89 33.76 4.07
C ALA A 337 -3.07 33.21 3.24
N SER A 338 -2.84 32.23 2.34
CA SER A 338 -3.93 31.55 1.62
C SER A 338 -4.73 30.63 2.54
N TYR A 339 -4.17 30.20 3.67
CA TYR A 339 -4.78 29.19 4.55
C TYR A 339 -4.99 29.69 5.99
N GLU A 340 -4.07 30.50 6.51
CA GLU A 340 -4.03 31.00 7.90
C GLU A 340 -4.18 29.92 8.98
N ASP A 341 -3.68 28.69 8.68
CA ASP A 341 -3.75 27.53 9.57
C ASP A 341 -2.35 27.12 10.05
N VAL A 342 -2.05 27.42 11.31
CA VAL A 342 -0.75 27.14 11.93
C VAL A 342 -0.56 25.66 12.29
N GLU A 343 -1.64 24.89 12.39
CA GLU A 343 -1.61 23.47 12.75
C GLU A 343 -1.52 22.59 11.49
N ALA A 344 -2.46 22.77 10.56
CA ALA A 344 -2.55 21.94 9.35
C ALA A 344 -1.48 22.28 8.31
N ARG A 345 -0.98 23.55 8.27
CA ARG A 345 0.10 24.01 7.40
C ARG A 345 -0.10 23.57 5.93
N TYR A 346 -1.29 23.82 5.40
CA TYR A 346 -1.70 23.43 4.05
C TYR A 346 -0.72 23.91 2.95
N GLU A 347 -0.07 25.06 3.13
CA GLU A 347 0.93 25.59 2.21
C GLU A 347 2.17 24.68 2.06
N ARG A 348 2.39 23.74 3.01
CA ARG A 348 3.48 22.78 3.00
C ARG A 348 3.08 21.41 2.48
N ARG A 349 1.80 21.18 2.20
CA ARG A 349 1.33 19.88 1.72
C ARG A 349 1.77 19.65 0.26
N PRO A 350 2.15 18.41 -0.14
CA PRO A 350 2.70 18.15 -1.46
C PRO A 350 1.65 18.17 -2.56
N SER A 351 2.05 18.48 -3.78
CA SER A 351 1.39 17.98 -4.98
C SER A 351 1.84 16.56 -5.28
N ALA A 352 1.00 15.74 -5.91
CA ALA A 352 1.40 14.44 -6.43
C ALA A 352 1.17 14.36 -7.93
N TRP A 353 2.16 13.82 -8.63
CA TRP A 353 2.13 13.65 -10.08
C TRP A 353 2.41 12.20 -10.46
N VAL A 354 1.49 11.59 -11.19
CA VAL A 354 1.65 10.27 -11.80
C VAL A 354 2.22 10.45 -13.20
N LYS A 355 3.39 9.88 -13.42
CA LYS A 355 4.02 9.82 -14.75
C LYS A 355 4.02 8.37 -15.22
N PRO A 356 3.25 8.01 -16.26
CA PRO A 356 3.29 6.69 -16.85
C PRO A 356 4.69 6.29 -17.30
N LEU A 357 5.07 5.06 -17.07
CA LEU A 357 6.26 4.43 -17.61
C LEU A 357 5.84 3.45 -18.69
N GLY A 358 6.25 3.72 -19.92
CA GLY A 358 5.79 2.99 -21.10
C GLY A 358 4.43 3.48 -21.61
N ASP A 359 3.81 2.65 -22.43
CA ASP A 359 2.52 2.92 -23.07
C ASP A 359 1.38 2.34 -22.22
N TRP A 360 0.47 3.20 -21.77
CA TRP A 360 -0.72 2.79 -21.01
C TRP A 360 -1.94 2.55 -21.89
N GLY A 361 -1.83 2.87 -23.21
CA GLY A 361 -2.89 2.67 -24.18
C GLY A 361 -4.05 3.65 -24.06
N PRO A 362 -5.16 3.37 -24.75
CA PRO A 362 -6.36 4.18 -24.66
C PRO A 362 -7.07 4.00 -23.33
N GLY A 363 -7.63 5.10 -22.80
CA GLY A 363 -8.34 5.08 -21.54
C GLY A 363 -8.79 6.49 -21.15
N ARG A 364 -8.95 6.73 -19.86
CA ARG A 364 -9.37 8.04 -19.36
C ARG A 364 -8.83 8.32 -17.97
N VAL A 365 -8.55 9.58 -17.68
CA VAL A 365 -8.41 10.06 -16.30
C VAL A 365 -9.81 10.33 -15.76
N GLU A 366 -10.15 9.77 -14.62
CA GLU A 366 -11.38 10.09 -13.90
C GLU A 366 -11.05 10.91 -12.65
N LEU A 367 -11.87 11.94 -12.43
CA LEU A 367 -11.91 12.74 -11.22
C LEU A 367 -13.27 12.54 -10.55
N VAL A 368 -13.24 11.91 -9.40
CA VAL A 368 -14.41 11.72 -8.53
C VAL A 368 -14.35 12.75 -7.40
N GLN A 369 -15.44 13.47 -7.21
CA GLN A 369 -15.58 14.44 -6.12
C GLN A 369 -16.87 14.13 -5.34
N LEU A 370 -16.73 14.09 -4.02
CA LEU A 370 -17.78 13.73 -3.08
C LEU A 370 -18.13 14.93 -2.21
N SER A 371 -19.33 14.94 -1.65
CA SER A 371 -19.67 15.86 -0.58
C SER A 371 -18.90 15.46 0.69
N ALA A 372 -18.33 16.44 1.37
CA ALA A 372 -17.67 16.23 2.66
C ALA A 372 -18.25 17.22 3.70
N PRO A 373 -18.49 16.77 4.93
CA PRO A 373 -18.98 17.64 6.00
C PRO A 373 -17.89 18.58 6.53
N ASP A 374 -16.65 18.13 6.54
CA ASP A 374 -15.49 18.82 7.11
C ASP A 374 -14.18 18.33 6.47
N GLU A 375 -13.07 18.90 6.91
CA GLU A 375 -11.71 18.63 6.40
C GLU A 375 -11.10 17.30 6.83
N THR A 376 -11.76 16.54 7.69
CA THR A 376 -11.26 15.23 8.12
C THR A 376 -11.58 14.10 7.13
N HIS A 377 -12.40 14.43 6.09
CA HIS A 377 -12.87 13.48 5.11
C HIS A 377 -12.20 13.72 3.75
N ASP A 378 -11.41 12.77 3.31
CA ASP A 378 -10.97 12.72 1.91
C ASP A 378 -12.19 12.62 0.99
N ASN A 379 -12.34 13.58 0.08
CA ASN A 379 -13.51 13.68 -0.78
C ASN A 379 -13.18 13.83 -2.28
N VAL A 380 -11.94 13.64 -2.64
CA VAL A 380 -11.45 13.71 -4.02
C VAL A 380 -10.64 12.47 -4.34
N VAL A 381 -10.95 11.83 -5.47
CA VAL A 381 -10.15 10.71 -6.00
C VAL A 381 -9.89 10.94 -7.48
N ALA A 382 -8.64 10.79 -7.92
CA ALA A 382 -8.28 10.82 -9.33
C ALA A 382 -7.48 9.57 -9.69
N TYR A 383 -7.79 8.95 -10.83
CA TYR A 383 -7.12 7.73 -11.29
C TYR A 383 -7.22 7.56 -12.80
N TRP A 384 -6.39 6.67 -13.34
CA TRP A 384 -6.47 6.20 -14.72
C TRP A 384 -7.36 4.97 -14.83
N VAL A 385 -8.24 4.96 -15.80
CA VAL A 385 -9.08 3.80 -16.19
C VAL A 385 -8.66 3.37 -17.58
N PRO A 386 -8.08 2.17 -17.75
CA PRO A 386 -7.68 1.63 -19.05
C PRO A 386 -8.83 1.13 -19.90
#